data_f070cf2390e8b3aef7927ab0b2bfac9a
#
_entry.id   f070cf2390e8b3aef7927ab0b2bfac9a
#
_cell.length_a   1.000
_cell.length_b   1.000
_cell.length_c   1.000
_cell.angle_alpha   90.00
_cell.angle_beta   90.00
_cell.angle_gamma   90.00
#
_symmetry.space_group_name_H-M   'P 1'
#
loop_
_entity.id
_entity.type
_entity.pdbx_description
1 polymer ?
#
loop_
_entity_poly.entity_id
_entity_poly.type
_entity_poly.pdbx_seq_one_letter_code
_entity_poly.pdbx_strand_id
1 'polypeptide(L)'
;LGDSHHIDEGTHAYIRYNRVRVPRDAMLGQPGEGFKVAQARLGGGRVHHAMRTVGKCQRALDMMVERANSRRTQGKLLAEHQFVQGMIADSYIELEQYRLLVLKTAWAIDEVEAGRSPPVAPRTLIAMCKVQMAKVYHDIIQRAIHLHGSLGVTLELPLADWWGGVASLALADAPTEVHKIQVAKSLLKRGTIAPGLFPGEHIPTRMENLG
;
A
#
# COMPACT_ATOMS: atom_id res chain seq x y z
N LEU A 1 -11.99 21.73 3.33
CA LEU A 1 -10.60 21.32 3.37
C LEU A 1 -9.91 21.99 2.21
N GLY A 2 -8.73 22.58 2.44
CA GLY A 2 -8.01 23.32 1.41
C GLY A 2 -7.75 22.52 0.14
N ASP A 3 -7.34 23.20 -0.91
CA ASP A 3 -7.05 22.56 -2.19
C ASP A 3 -5.97 21.49 -2.04
N SER A 4 -6.23 20.34 -2.64
CA SER A 4 -5.22 19.29 -2.81
C SER A 4 -4.19 19.76 -3.83
N HIS A 5 -2.91 19.46 -3.63
CA HIS A 5 -1.89 19.68 -4.65
C HIS A 5 -2.13 18.88 -5.94
N HIS A 6 -3.04 17.89 -5.91
CA HIS A 6 -3.47 17.10 -7.05
C HIS A 6 -4.79 17.67 -7.60
N ILE A 7 -4.68 18.62 -8.50
CA ILE A 7 -5.80 19.34 -9.11
C ILE A 7 -6.73 18.39 -9.89
N ASP A 8 -6.19 17.28 -10.40
CA ASP A 8 -6.93 16.34 -11.28
C ASP A 8 -7.81 15.32 -10.53
N GLU A 9 -7.66 15.16 -9.21
CA GLU A 9 -8.42 14.15 -8.43
C GLU A 9 -9.68 14.71 -7.75
N GLY A 10 -10.03 15.98 -7.99
CA GLY A 10 -11.12 16.65 -7.32
C GLY A 10 -10.77 17.10 -5.90
N THR A 11 -11.50 18.04 -5.37
CA THR A 11 -11.32 18.57 -4.01
C THR A 11 -12.23 17.87 -3.02
N HIS A 12 -11.74 17.69 -1.79
CA HIS A 12 -12.58 17.26 -0.68
C HIS A 12 -13.45 18.43 -0.21
N ALA A 13 -14.69 18.15 0.17
CA ALA A 13 -15.66 19.15 0.57
C ALA A 13 -16.25 18.89 1.96
N TYR A 14 -16.64 19.95 2.62
CA TYR A 14 -17.56 19.86 3.77
C TYR A 14 -18.98 19.72 3.24
N ILE A 15 -19.65 18.65 3.63
CA ILE A 15 -21.02 18.38 3.21
C ILE A 15 -21.95 18.59 4.39
N ARG A 16 -22.97 19.43 4.23
CA ARG A 16 -24.03 19.65 5.22
C ARG A 16 -25.35 19.10 4.70
N TYR A 17 -25.89 18.11 5.36
CA TYR A 17 -27.23 17.60 5.13
C TYR A 17 -28.23 18.39 5.95
N ASN A 18 -29.04 19.26 5.33
CA ASN A 18 -30.03 20.08 6.03
C ASN A 18 -31.44 19.58 5.76
N ARG A 19 -31.99 18.77 6.65
CA ARG A 19 -33.35 18.20 6.56
C ARG A 19 -33.66 17.53 5.24
N VAL A 20 -32.66 16.86 4.66
CA VAL A 20 -32.83 16.12 3.40
C VAL A 20 -33.76 14.93 3.64
N ARG A 21 -34.87 14.88 2.93
CA ARG A 21 -35.81 13.75 2.98
C ARG A 21 -35.43 12.76 1.89
N VAL A 22 -35.30 11.49 2.28
CA VAL A 22 -35.05 10.38 1.36
C VAL A 22 -36.10 9.29 1.57
N PRO A 23 -36.47 8.52 0.54
CA PRO A 23 -37.37 7.38 0.69
C PRO A 23 -36.72 6.32 1.61
N ARG A 24 -37.57 5.50 2.26
CA ARG A 24 -37.08 4.49 3.23
C ARG A 24 -36.20 3.41 2.57
N ASP A 25 -36.43 3.10 1.34
CA ASP A 25 -35.67 2.14 0.51
C ASP A 25 -34.31 2.67 0.04
N ALA A 26 -34.04 3.99 0.22
CA ALA A 26 -32.69 4.55 0.02
C ALA A 26 -31.69 4.14 1.11
N MET A 27 -32.14 3.46 2.19
CA MET A 27 -31.26 2.98 3.25
C MET A 27 -30.51 1.73 2.81
N LEU A 28 -29.18 1.77 2.86
CA LEU A 28 -28.31 0.63 2.62
C LEU A 28 -28.04 -0.13 3.93
N GLY A 29 -28.43 -1.41 3.97
CA GLY A 29 -28.30 -2.26 5.17
C GLY A 29 -29.37 -1.95 6.23
N GLN A 30 -29.08 -2.27 7.48
CA GLN A 30 -29.99 -2.05 8.60
C GLN A 30 -29.59 -0.79 9.39
N PRO A 31 -30.52 -0.19 10.16
CA PRO A 31 -30.19 0.90 11.06
C PRO A 31 -29.02 0.53 11.97
N GLY A 32 -28.00 1.39 12.07
CA GLY A 32 -26.79 1.15 12.84
C GLY A 32 -25.65 0.43 12.10
N GLU A 33 -25.88 -0.10 10.90
CA GLU A 33 -24.87 -0.86 10.13
C GLU A 33 -24.06 -0.02 9.13
N GLY A 34 -24.14 1.30 9.13
CA GLY A 34 -23.46 2.17 8.16
C GLY A 34 -21.94 1.91 8.03
N PHE A 35 -21.26 1.62 9.15
CA PHE A 35 -19.85 1.27 9.13
C PHE A 35 -19.58 -0.07 8.43
N LYS A 36 -20.44 -1.06 8.60
CA LYS A 36 -20.35 -2.37 7.92
C LYS A 36 -20.49 -2.22 6.40
N VAL A 37 -21.46 -1.40 5.96
CA VAL A 37 -21.66 -1.06 4.55
C VAL A 37 -20.42 -0.37 3.97
N ALA A 38 -19.86 0.63 4.69
CA ALA A 38 -18.64 1.30 4.27
C ALA A 38 -17.45 0.32 4.15
N GLN A 39 -17.27 -0.60 5.11
CA GLN A 39 -16.18 -1.57 5.07
C GLN A 39 -16.30 -2.58 3.92
N ALA A 40 -17.50 -2.97 3.53
CA ALA A 40 -17.73 -3.83 2.36
C ALA A 40 -17.18 -3.18 1.07
N ARG A 41 -17.44 -1.89 0.89
CA ARG A 41 -16.92 -1.12 -0.26
C ARG A 41 -15.41 -0.91 -0.19
N LEU A 42 -14.86 -0.57 0.99
CA LEU A 42 -13.46 -0.24 1.17
C LEU A 42 -12.50 -1.43 0.95
N GLY A 43 -12.97 -2.66 1.15
CA GLY A 43 -12.16 -3.86 0.93
C GLY A 43 -11.62 -3.95 -0.50
N GLY A 44 -12.49 -3.84 -1.49
CA GLY A 44 -12.13 -3.83 -2.92
C GLY A 44 -11.29 -2.61 -3.31
N GLY A 45 -11.61 -1.43 -2.78
CA GLY A 45 -10.87 -0.19 -3.03
C GLY A 45 -9.39 -0.28 -2.66
N ARG A 46 -9.07 -0.91 -1.54
CA ARG A 46 -7.68 -1.10 -1.08
C ARG A 46 -6.85 -1.94 -2.03
N VAL A 47 -7.39 -3.03 -2.56
CA VAL A 47 -6.71 -3.88 -3.55
C VAL A 47 -6.56 -3.16 -4.88
N HIS A 48 -7.56 -2.40 -5.31
CA HIS A 48 -7.50 -1.57 -6.50
C HIS A 48 -6.38 -0.52 -6.43
N HIS A 49 -6.22 0.16 -5.29
CA HIS A 49 -5.08 1.07 -5.08
C HIS A 49 -3.73 0.33 -5.18
N ALA A 50 -3.64 -0.87 -4.62
CA ALA A 50 -2.43 -1.69 -4.71
C ALA A 50 -2.10 -2.07 -6.17
N MET A 51 -3.08 -2.51 -6.95
CA MET A 51 -2.93 -2.82 -8.38
C MET A 51 -2.45 -1.62 -9.20
N ARG A 52 -3.10 -0.47 -9.03
CA ARG A 52 -2.70 0.77 -9.72
C ARG A 52 -1.27 1.16 -9.40
N THR A 53 -0.83 0.96 -8.15
CA THR A 53 0.54 1.22 -7.73
C THR A 53 1.53 0.31 -8.45
N VAL A 54 1.24 -0.98 -8.59
CA VAL A 54 2.07 -1.90 -9.39
C VAL A 54 2.23 -1.38 -10.82
N GLY A 55 1.15 -0.94 -11.47
CA GLY A 55 1.19 -0.39 -12.83
C GLY A 55 2.05 0.87 -12.95
N LYS A 56 1.91 1.82 -12.01
CA LYS A 56 2.73 3.04 -11.99
C LYS A 56 4.22 2.72 -11.74
N CYS A 57 4.52 1.83 -10.80
CA CYS A 57 5.89 1.39 -10.53
C CYS A 57 6.52 0.68 -11.73
N GLN A 58 5.77 -0.19 -12.44
CA GLN A 58 6.23 -0.82 -13.66
C GLN A 58 6.58 0.23 -14.72
N ARG A 59 5.68 1.19 -14.95
CA ARG A 59 5.93 2.25 -15.92
C ARG A 59 7.16 3.10 -15.55
N ALA A 60 7.34 3.43 -14.27
CA ALA A 60 8.52 4.15 -13.80
C ALA A 60 9.81 3.35 -14.05
N LEU A 61 9.80 2.05 -13.81
CA LEU A 61 10.93 1.15 -14.08
C LEU A 61 11.25 1.09 -15.58
N ASP A 62 10.23 0.97 -16.44
CA ASP A 62 10.41 0.99 -17.90
C ASP A 62 11.09 2.30 -18.34
N MET A 63 10.64 3.44 -17.81
CA MET A 63 11.24 4.75 -18.06
C MET A 63 12.68 4.84 -17.56
N MET A 64 13.00 4.25 -16.40
CA MET A 64 14.38 4.19 -15.89
C MET A 64 15.28 3.40 -16.85
N VAL A 65 14.83 2.24 -17.33
CA VAL A 65 15.60 1.39 -18.26
C VAL A 65 15.81 2.10 -19.60
N GLU A 66 14.76 2.70 -20.15
CA GLU A 66 14.85 3.49 -21.39
C GLU A 66 15.84 4.65 -21.25
N ARG A 67 15.74 5.43 -20.17
CA ARG A 67 16.64 6.54 -19.90
C ARG A 67 18.07 6.08 -19.71
N ALA A 68 18.30 4.99 -18.99
CA ALA A 68 19.63 4.45 -18.75
C ALA A 68 20.32 4.02 -20.04
N ASN A 69 19.58 3.44 -20.97
CA ASN A 69 20.11 2.97 -22.27
C ASN A 69 20.25 4.07 -23.33
N SER A 70 19.63 5.24 -23.13
CA SER A 70 19.66 6.32 -24.12
C SER A 70 20.53 7.52 -23.71
N ARG A 71 20.67 7.81 -22.41
CA ARG A 71 21.40 8.99 -21.93
C ARG A 71 22.87 8.70 -21.66
N ARG A 72 23.73 9.54 -22.22
CA ARG A 72 25.18 9.53 -21.93
C ARG A 72 25.54 10.65 -20.95
N THR A 73 26.43 10.36 -20.03
CA THR A 73 27.06 11.33 -19.12
C THR A 73 28.46 10.86 -18.77
N GLN A 74 29.40 11.79 -18.57
CA GLN A 74 30.80 11.45 -18.25
C GLN A 74 31.41 10.41 -19.23
N GLY A 75 31.11 10.57 -20.53
CA GLY A 75 31.68 9.71 -21.59
C GLY A 75 31.04 8.35 -21.82
N LYS A 76 30.09 7.90 -20.98
CA LYS A 76 29.43 6.60 -21.09
C LYS A 76 27.91 6.66 -20.89
N LEU A 77 27.21 5.56 -21.19
CA LEU A 77 25.76 5.47 -20.93
C LEU A 77 25.48 5.45 -19.42
N LEU A 78 24.31 5.95 -19.01
CA LEU A 78 23.86 5.81 -17.62
C LEU A 78 23.81 4.34 -17.20
N ALA A 79 23.42 3.43 -18.09
CA ALA A 79 23.38 1.99 -17.87
C ALA A 79 24.75 1.37 -17.47
N GLU A 80 25.86 2.04 -17.79
CA GLU A 80 27.21 1.58 -17.45
C GLU A 80 27.69 2.05 -16.07
N HIS A 81 26.86 2.81 -15.34
CA HIS A 81 27.16 3.27 -13.98
C HIS A 81 26.55 2.33 -12.94
N GLN A 82 27.36 1.82 -12.01
CA GLN A 82 26.92 0.85 -11.00
C GLN A 82 25.79 1.38 -10.09
N PHE A 83 25.78 2.64 -9.73
CA PHE A 83 24.68 3.21 -8.95
C PHE A 83 23.36 3.21 -9.71
N VAL A 84 23.38 3.41 -11.04
CA VAL A 84 22.18 3.31 -11.89
C VAL A 84 21.72 1.88 -12.00
N GLN A 85 22.64 0.93 -12.18
CA GLN A 85 22.30 -0.51 -12.17
C GLN A 85 21.68 -0.94 -10.85
N GLY A 86 22.23 -0.46 -9.71
CA GLY A 86 21.65 -0.69 -8.37
C GLY A 86 20.23 -0.15 -8.25
N MET A 87 19.95 1.09 -8.66
CA MET A 87 18.62 1.68 -8.63
C MET A 87 17.60 0.85 -9.44
N ILE A 88 18.00 0.36 -10.62
CA ILE A 88 17.14 -0.47 -11.48
C ILE A 88 16.89 -1.83 -10.83
N ALA A 89 17.95 -2.49 -10.33
CA ALA A 89 17.84 -3.79 -9.69
C ALA A 89 16.95 -3.76 -8.44
N ASP A 90 17.17 -2.81 -7.53
CA ASP A 90 16.36 -2.63 -6.33
C ASP A 90 14.89 -2.39 -6.69
N SER A 91 14.64 -1.53 -7.68
CA SER A 91 13.28 -1.22 -8.12
C SER A 91 12.57 -2.43 -8.70
N TYR A 92 13.27 -3.24 -9.50
CA TYR A 92 12.70 -4.46 -10.07
C TYR A 92 12.39 -5.51 -8.99
N ILE A 93 13.32 -5.75 -8.07
CA ILE A 93 13.14 -6.69 -6.96
C ILE A 93 11.95 -6.30 -6.08
N GLU A 94 11.89 -5.03 -5.65
CA GLU A 94 10.79 -4.53 -4.82
C GLU A 94 9.44 -4.60 -5.54
N LEU A 95 9.41 -4.29 -6.83
CA LEU A 95 8.21 -4.37 -7.65
C LEU A 95 7.68 -5.80 -7.76
N GLU A 96 8.56 -6.77 -8.05
CA GLU A 96 8.15 -8.17 -8.18
C GLU A 96 7.68 -8.76 -6.85
N GLN A 97 8.34 -8.46 -5.74
CA GLN A 97 7.87 -8.85 -4.40
C GLN A 97 6.48 -8.28 -4.12
N TYR A 98 6.27 -7.01 -4.42
CA TYR A 98 4.98 -6.35 -4.20
C TYR A 98 3.89 -6.89 -5.15
N ARG A 99 4.21 -7.12 -6.42
CA ARG A 99 3.30 -7.72 -7.41
C ARG A 99 2.81 -9.09 -6.94
N LEU A 100 3.71 -9.95 -6.46
CA LEU A 100 3.35 -11.27 -5.93
C LEU A 100 2.45 -11.18 -4.70
N LEU A 101 2.66 -10.21 -3.81
CA LEU A 101 1.78 -9.97 -2.67
C LEU A 101 0.37 -9.55 -3.13
N VAL A 102 0.27 -8.67 -4.13
CA VAL A 102 -1.02 -8.25 -4.70
C VAL A 102 -1.75 -9.40 -5.37
N LEU A 103 -1.06 -10.21 -6.17
CA LEU A 103 -1.62 -11.40 -6.82
C LEU A 103 -2.09 -12.44 -5.80
N LYS A 104 -1.29 -12.70 -4.76
CA LYS A 104 -1.69 -13.58 -3.65
C LYS A 104 -2.95 -13.06 -2.94
N THR A 105 -3.06 -11.74 -2.80
CA THR A 105 -4.23 -11.13 -2.17
C THR A 105 -5.48 -11.29 -3.04
N ALA A 106 -5.35 -11.06 -4.34
CA ALA A 106 -6.44 -11.26 -5.30
C ALA A 106 -6.90 -12.72 -5.30
N TRP A 107 -5.96 -13.67 -5.40
CA TRP A 107 -6.28 -15.09 -5.30
C TRP A 107 -7.00 -15.45 -4.00
N ALA A 108 -6.58 -14.91 -2.85
CA ALA A 108 -7.25 -15.17 -1.58
C ALA A 108 -8.68 -14.59 -1.52
N ILE A 109 -8.98 -13.53 -2.26
CA ILE A 109 -10.33 -12.99 -2.41
C ILE A 109 -11.16 -13.93 -3.26
N ASP A 110 -10.64 -14.39 -4.40
CA ASP A 110 -11.32 -15.36 -5.28
C ASP A 110 -11.64 -16.65 -4.55
N GLU A 111 -10.76 -17.13 -3.65
CA GLU A 111 -11.02 -18.30 -2.81
C GLU A 111 -12.22 -18.11 -1.86
N VAL A 112 -12.38 -16.88 -1.33
CA VAL A 112 -13.55 -16.53 -0.50
C VAL A 112 -14.82 -16.46 -1.35
N GLU A 113 -14.78 -15.83 -2.51
CA GLU A 113 -15.92 -15.70 -3.43
C GLU A 113 -16.38 -17.07 -3.94
N ALA A 114 -15.44 -17.97 -4.15
CA ALA A 114 -15.73 -19.37 -4.52
C ALA A 114 -16.18 -20.26 -3.35
N GLY A 115 -16.31 -19.72 -2.14
CA GLY A 115 -16.71 -20.48 -0.95
C GLY A 115 -15.66 -21.44 -0.40
N ARG A 116 -14.41 -21.38 -0.90
CA ARG A 116 -13.31 -22.28 -0.47
C ARG A 116 -12.54 -21.77 0.74
N SER A 117 -12.72 -20.49 1.11
CA SER A 117 -12.07 -19.87 2.26
C SER A 117 -13.02 -18.98 3.06
N PRO A 118 -12.82 -18.80 4.37
CA PRO A 118 -13.66 -17.94 5.19
C PRO A 118 -13.46 -16.44 4.82
N PRO A 119 -14.50 -15.59 4.95
CA PRO A 119 -14.46 -14.16 4.57
C PRO A 119 -13.38 -13.34 5.27
N VAL A 120 -12.79 -13.85 6.35
CA VAL A 120 -11.70 -13.20 7.09
C VAL A 120 -10.32 -13.44 6.49
N ALA A 121 -10.17 -14.49 5.66
CA ALA A 121 -8.88 -14.94 5.13
C ALA A 121 -8.06 -13.84 4.42
N PRO A 122 -8.61 -13.01 3.51
CA PRO A 122 -7.83 -12.01 2.80
C PRO A 122 -7.52 -10.74 3.61
N ARG A 123 -8.13 -10.53 4.78
CA ARG A 123 -8.03 -9.25 5.51
C ARG A 123 -6.59 -8.87 5.86
N THR A 124 -5.78 -9.83 6.30
CA THR A 124 -4.37 -9.58 6.63
C THR A 124 -3.55 -9.28 5.38
N LEU A 125 -3.78 -9.98 4.28
CA LEU A 125 -3.10 -9.75 3.00
C LEU A 125 -3.44 -8.36 2.44
N ILE A 126 -4.71 -7.95 2.50
CA ILE A 126 -5.15 -6.60 2.10
C ILE A 126 -4.41 -5.54 2.93
N ALA A 127 -4.30 -5.74 4.25
CA ALA A 127 -3.57 -4.83 5.13
C ALA A 127 -2.07 -4.79 4.77
N MET A 128 -1.44 -5.92 4.48
CA MET A 128 -0.04 -6.00 4.04
C MET A 128 0.17 -5.24 2.71
N CYS A 129 -0.73 -5.40 1.74
CA CYS A 129 -0.67 -4.64 0.48
C CYS A 129 -0.71 -3.13 0.74
N LYS A 130 -1.59 -2.67 1.64
CA LYS A 130 -1.70 -1.25 2.00
C LYS A 130 -0.45 -0.71 2.69
N VAL A 131 0.17 -1.50 3.57
CA VAL A 131 1.42 -1.10 4.26
C VAL A 131 2.57 -0.97 3.27
N GLN A 132 2.74 -1.94 2.37
CA GLN A 132 3.84 -1.94 1.42
C GLN A 132 3.66 -0.93 0.29
N MET A 133 2.42 -0.63 -0.08
CA MET A 133 2.08 0.24 -1.21
C MET A 133 2.82 1.58 -1.17
N ALA A 134 2.70 2.31 -0.08
CA ALA A 134 3.28 3.65 0.03
C ALA A 134 4.81 3.61 -0.05
N LYS A 135 5.44 2.63 0.61
CA LYS A 135 6.90 2.45 0.61
C LYS A 135 7.42 2.13 -0.78
N VAL A 136 6.88 1.08 -1.41
CA VAL A 136 7.34 0.63 -2.75
C VAL A 136 7.12 1.72 -3.80
N TYR A 137 5.97 2.40 -3.74
CA TYR A 137 5.67 3.50 -4.64
C TYR A 137 6.65 4.66 -4.47
N HIS A 138 6.87 5.09 -3.21
CA HIS A 138 7.84 6.16 -2.90
C HIS A 138 9.23 5.81 -3.44
N ASP A 139 9.75 4.64 -3.08
CA ASP A 139 11.15 4.29 -3.32
C ASP A 139 11.44 4.14 -4.82
N ILE A 140 10.54 3.51 -5.58
CA ILE A 140 10.71 3.33 -7.03
C ILE A 140 10.57 4.67 -7.77
N ILE A 141 9.55 5.49 -7.44
CA ILE A 141 9.39 6.79 -8.10
C ILE A 141 10.55 7.74 -7.75
N GLN A 142 11.00 7.73 -6.50
CA GLN A 142 12.16 8.51 -6.07
C GLN A 142 13.42 8.15 -6.86
N ARG A 143 13.72 6.85 -7.05
CA ARG A 143 14.84 6.40 -7.87
C ARG A 143 14.67 6.81 -9.33
N ALA A 144 13.46 6.72 -9.87
CA ALA A 144 13.17 7.15 -11.23
C ALA A 144 13.41 8.65 -11.43
N ILE A 145 12.97 9.48 -10.50
CA ILE A 145 13.26 10.94 -10.51
C ILE A 145 14.76 11.19 -10.52
N HIS A 146 15.51 10.56 -9.60
CA HIS A 146 16.96 10.72 -9.51
C HIS A 146 17.68 10.32 -10.81
N LEU A 147 17.30 9.21 -11.42
CA LEU A 147 17.90 8.73 -12.66
C LEU A 147 17.61 9.68 -13.85
N HIS A 148 16.46 10.33 -13.87
CA HIS A 148 16.11 11.31 -14.89
C HIS A 148 16.75 12.69 -14.65
N GLY A 149 17.24 12.96 -13.42
CA GLY A 149 17.80 14.25 -13.04
C GLY A 149 16.74 15.37 -13.06
N SER A 150 17.13 16.57 -13.54
CA SER A 150 16.21 17.72 -13.60
C SER A 150 14.94 17.44 -14.41
N LEU A 151 14.98 16.60 -15.42
CA LEU A 151 13.81 16.20 -16.20
C LEU A 151 12.77 15.49 -15.31
N GLY A 152 13.21 14.70 -14.31
CA GLY A 152 12.34 13.96 -13.41
C GLY A 152 11.46 14.82 -12.51
N VAL A 153 11.79 16.10 -12.33
CA VAL A 153 11.02 17.05 -11.51
C VAL A 153 10.21 18.05 -12.34
N THR A 154 10.17 17.86 -13.66
CA THR A 154 9.37 18.69 -14.57
C THR A 154 8.02 18.07 -14.89
N LEU A 155 7.13 18.84 -15.52
CA LEU A 155 5.84 18.35 -16.02
C LEU A 155 5.96 17.54 -17.34
N GLU A 156 7.15 17.44 -17.91
CA GLU A 156 7.44 16.61 -19.08
C GLU A 156 7.27 15.10 -18.79
N LEU A 157 7.49 14.71 -17.53
CA LEU A 157 7.31 13.36 -17.04
C LEU A 157 6.31 13.33 -15.87
N PRO A 158 5.56 12.24 -15.71
CA PRO A 158 4.58 12.14 -14.61
C PRO A 158 5.22 11.84 -13.25
N LEU A 159 6.54 11.74 -13.15
CA LEU A 159 7.24 11.20 -11.97
C LEU A 159 7.06 12.10 -10.73
N ALA A 160 7.20 13.42 -10.87
CA ALA A 160 7.05 14.37 -9.77
C ALA A 160 5.61 14.38 -9.23
N ASP A 161 4.63 14.34 -10.13
CA ASP A 161 3.20 14.22 -9.76
C ASP A 161 2.93 12.90 -9.02
N TRP A 162 3.41 11.80 -9.54
CA TRP A 162 3.26 10.50 -8.89
C TRP A 162 3.91 10.47 -7.50
N TRP A 163 5.09 11.07 -7.36
CA TRP A 163 5.77 11.16 -6.07
C TRP A 163 4.98 11.99 -5.05
N GLY A 164 4.40 13.12 -5.48
CA GLY A 164 3.51 13.94 -4.66
C GLY A 164 2.29 13.17 -4.14
N GLY A 165 1.76 12.22 -4.92
CA GLY A 165 0.62 11.39 -4.54
C GLY A 165 0.91 10.31 -3.49
N VAL A 166 2.17 10.05 -3.11
CA VAL A 166 2.55 9.00 -2.15
C VAL A 166 1.87 9.18 -0.80
N ALA A 167 1.88 10.40 -0.26
CA ALA A 167 1.30 10.71 1.04
C ALA A 167 -0.22 10.46 1.05
N SER A 168 -0.91 10.87 -0.01
CA SER A 168 -2.35 10.62 -0.17
C SER A 168 -2.67 9.13 -0.19
N LEU A 169 -1.88 8.32 -0.91
CA LEU A 169 -2.04 6.86 -0.95
C LEU A 169 -1.77 6.18 0.40
N ALA A 170 -0.84 6.71 1.20
CA ALA A 170 -0.57 6.20 2.53
C ALA A 170 -1.75 6.39 3.50
N LEU A 171 -2.56 7.45 3.28
CA LEU A 171 -3.69 7.82 4.12
C LEU A 171 -5.04 7.29 3.62
N ALA A 172 -5.21 7.17 2.30
CA ALA A 172 -6.47 6.73 1.70
C ALA A 172 -6.91 5.36 2.23
N ASP A 173 -8.20 5.19 2.49
CA ASP A 173 -8.81 3.95 3.00
C ASP A 173 -8.20 3.43 4.32
N ALA A 174 -7.77 4.30 5.17
CA ALA A 174 -7.09 4.21 6.46
C ALA A 174 -5.55 4.35 6.38
N PRO A 175 -4.95 5.02 7.36
CA PRO A 175 -3.51 5.22 7.46
C PRO A 175 -2.71 3.92 7.55
N THR A 176 -1.47 3.97 7.09
CA THR A 176 -0.52 2.85 7.13
C THR A 176 -0.42 2.21 8.52
N GLU A 177 -0.45 3.01 9.59
CA GLU A 177 -0.34 2.56 10.99
C GLU A 177 -1.52 1.67 11.40
N VAL A 178 -2.73 2.00 10.97
CA VAL A 178 -3.93 1.18 11.22
C VAL A 178 -3.77 -0.21 10.60
N HIS A 179 -3.24 -0.28 9.39
CA HIS A 179 -2.99 -1.56 8.72
C HIS A 179 -1.85 -2.35 9.36
N LYS A 180 -0.78 -1.69 9.83
CA LYS A 180 0.30 -2.33 10.61
C LYS A 180 -0.23 -2.99 11.88
N ILE A 181 -1.07 -2.26 12.63
CA ILE A 181 -1.72 -2.80 13.83
C ILE A 181 -2.57 -4.02 13.49
N GLN A 182 -3.31 -3.98 12.40
CA GLN A 182 -4.14 -5.11 11.96
C GLN A 182 -3.29 -6.34 11.64
N VAL A 183 -2.17 -6.19 10.92
CA VAL A 183 -1.24 -7.28 10.61
C VAL A 183 -0.67 -7.86 11.90
N ALA A 184 -0.14 -7.02 12.80
CA ALA A 184 0.45 -7.46 14.06
C ALA A 184 -0.56 -8.21 14.93
N LYS A 185 -1.77 -7.66 15.13
CA LYS A 185 -2.83 -8.34 15.90
C LYS A 185 -3.23 -9.69 15.30
N SER A 186 -3.24 -9.81 13.97
CA SER A 186 -3.54 -11.09 13.32
C SER A 186 -2.50 -12.17 13.61
N LEU A 187 -1.21 -11.80 13.65
CA LEU A 187 -0.11 -12.71 13.98
C LEU A 187 -0.08 -13.07 15.46
N LEU A 188 -0.19 -12.07 16.34
CA LEU A 188 -0.18 -12.25 17.79
C LEU A 188 -1.33 -13.18 18.25
N LYS A 189 -2.51 -13.07 17.61
CA LYS A 189 -3.65 -13.93 17.91
C LYS A 189 -3.41 -15.41 17.53
N ARG A 190 -2.50 -15.67 16.59
CA ARG A 190 -2.14 -17.05 16.16
C ARG A 190 -0.98 -17.63 16.95
N GLY A 191 -0.24 -16.78 17.65
CA GLY A 191 0.91 -17.18 18.45
C GLY A 191 0.48 -18.03 19.64
N THR A 192 1.21 -19.12 19.86
CA THR A 192 1.08 -19.97 21.06
C THR A 192 2.32 -19.80 21.90
N ILE A 193 2.15 -19.81 23.22
CA ILE A 193 3.31 -19.84 24.15
C ILE A 193 3.92 -21.22 24.05
N ALA A 194 5.22 -21.29 23.67
CA ALA A 194 5.99 -22.53 23.69
C ALA A 194 6.66 -22.65 25.06
N PRO A 195 6.23 -23.59 25.93
CA PRO A 195 6.87 -23.78 27.22
C PRO A 195 8.32 -24.26 27.01
N GLY A 196 9.27 -23.57 27.64
CA GLY A 196 10.67 -23.99 27.72
C GLY A 196 11.68 -23.24 26.83
N LEU A 197 11.28 -22.56 25.78
CA LEU A 197 12.22 -21.82 24.92
C LEU A 197 12.61 -20.42 25.48
N PHE A 198 11.62 -19.72 26.04
CA PHE A 198 11.81 -18.42 26.67
C PHE A 198 10.97 -18.37 27.96
N PRO A 199 11.44 -17.71 29.04
CA PRO A 199 10.60 -17.51 30.21
C PRO A 199 9.37 -16.68 29.83
N GLY A 200 8.19 -17.26 29.94
CA GLY A 200 6.91 -16.56 29.71
C GLY A 200 6.56 -15.59 30.83
N GLU A 201 7.29 -15.66 31.96
CA GLU A 201 7.10 -14.86 33.17
C GLU A 201 8.38 -14.09 33.51
N HIS A 202 8.23 -12.94 34.16
CA HIS A 202 9.34 -12.19 34.70
C HIS A 202 10.08 -13.02 35.77
N ILE A 203 11.42 -13.00 35.80
CA ILE A 203 12.24 -13.84 36.69
C ILE A 203 11.82 -13.78 38.17
N PRO A 204 11.51 -12.60 38.78
CA PRO A 204 11.01 -12.54 40.15
C PRO A 204 9.73 -13.34 40.37
N THR A 205 8.74 -13.18 39.50
CA THR A 205 7.47 -13.91 39.57
C THR A 205 7.64 -15.42 39.40
N ARG A 206 8.61 -15.82 38.58
CA ARG A 206 8.96 -17.23 38.36
C ARG A 206 9.60 -17.85 39.60
N MET A 207 10.40 -17.08 40.36
CA MET A 207 11.04 -17.54 41.59
C MET A 207 10.03 -17.76 42.70
N GLU A 208 8.97 -16.91 42.77
CA GLU A 208 7.87 -17.06 43.75
C GLU A 208 7.06 -18.34 43.55
N ASN A 209 6.97 -18.84 42.31
CA ASN A 209 6.23 -20.07 41.97
C ASN A 209 7.07 -21.36 42.12
N LEU A 210 8.34 -21.27 42.51
CA LEU A 210 9.27 -22.41 42.75
C LEU A 210 9.48 -22.72 44.24
N GLY A 211 8.88 -21.97 45.14
CA GLY A 211 8.80 -22.20 46.56
C GLY A 211 7.46 -22.82 46.93
#